data_0da8c24f8fb406b79bc5b6a916017055
#
_entry.id   0da8c24f8fb406b79bc5b6a916017055
#
_cell.length_a   1.000
_cell.length_b   1.000
_cell.length_c   1.000
_cell.angle_alpha   90.00
_cell.angle_beta   90.00
_cell.angle_gamma   90.00
#
_symmetry.space_group_name_H-M   'P 1'
#
loop_
_entity.id
_entity.type
_entity.pdbx_description
1 polymer ?
#
loop_
_entity_poly.entity_id
_entity_poly.type
_entity_poly.pdbx_seq_one_letter_code
_entity_poly.pdbx_strand_id
1 'polypeptide(L)'
;MRSHAGDTVTSFEIIPANAITLVQGDHPDIRDPSPSEEPWRVLCEISMPTADLANAVLEAGLTDAVEKHLITDAKIATSGQQAADFWKIRETIPLSKRAYKTAINHDIAVPVSRIPAFLDACAADLHKIVPNAELLAFGHVGDGNLHYSACEPAGTDTPIIAKRAAEITAIVHKTTMAHGGSISAEHGVGRLKRDELDQRRSRAALSLIHI
;
A
#
# COMPACT_ATOMS: atom_id res chain seq x y z
N MET A 1 9.59 8.75 -12.26
CA MET A 1 10.75 8.69 -11.34
C MET A 1 11.80 7.67 -11.78
N ARG A 2 11.45 6.40 -11.98
CA ARG A 2 12.42 5.35 -12.34
C ARG A 2 13.20 5.62 -13.65
N SER A 3 12.60 6.33 -14.62
CA SER A 3 13.27 6.77 -15.86
C SER A 3 14.36 7.83 -15.64
N HIS A 4 14.33 8.55 -14.53
CA HIS A 4 15.29 9.59 -14.16
C HIS A 4 16.32 9.08 -13.14
N ALA A 5 15.87 8.32 -12.15
CA ALA A 5 16.69 7.86 -11.04
C ALA A 5 17.22 6.42 -11.19
N GLY A 6 16.64 5.60 -12.09
CA GLY A 6 17.07 4.22 -12.27
C GLY A 6 17.01 3.40 -10.98
N ASP A 7 18.07 2.67 -10.71
CA ASP A 7 18.21 1.80 -9.52
C ASP A 7 18.58 2.57 -8.24
N THR A 8 18.69 3.90 -8.30
CA THR A 8 18.91 4.72 -7.09
C THR A 8 17.65 4.99 -6.30
N VAL A 9 16.47 4.60 -6.83
CA VAL A 9 15.21 4.61 -6.07
C VAL A 9 15.28 3.52 -5.00
N THR A 10 15.37 3.92 -3.73
CA THR A 10 15.45 3.01 -2.58
C THR A 10 14.09 2.72 -1.97
N SER A 11 13.11 3.62 -2.15
CA SER A 11 11.74 3.38 -1.73
C SER A 11 10.72 4.08 -2.64
N PHE A 12 9.59 3.43 -2.84
CA PHE A 12 8.45 3.99 -3.61
C PHE A 12 7.15 3.46 -3.02
N GLU A 13 6.58 4.26 -2.10
CA GLU A 13 5.41 3.91 -1.29
C GLU A 13 4.15 4.58 -1.82
N ILE A 14 3.01 3.90 -1.66
CA ILE A 14 1.69 4.50 -1.86
C ILE A 14 0.97 4.64 -0.53
N ILE A 15 0.34 5.79 -0.31
CA ILE A 15 -0.37 6.15 0.91
C ILE A 15 -1.71 6.78 0.55
N PRO A 16 -2.86 6.16 0.88
CA PRO A 16 -4.17 6.74 0.63
C PRO A 16 -4.49 7.84 1.65
N ALA A 17 -5.32 8.80 1.28
CA ALA A 17 -5.70 9.92 2.13
C ALA A 17 -6.37 9.46 3.45
N ASN A 18 -7.18 8.40 3.42
CA ASN A 18 -7.80 7.85 4.62
C ASN A 18 -6.78 7.28 5.61
N ALA A 19 -5.62 6.77 5.13
CA ALA A 19 -4.54 6.35 6.02
C ALA A 19 -3.92 7.53 6.78
N ILE A 20 -3.76 8.67 6.13
CA ILE A 20 -3.25 9.89 6.75
C ILE A 20 -4.25 10.41 7.79
N THR A 21 -5.53 10.46 7.44
CA THR A 21 -6.60 10.82 8.38
C THR A 21 -6.63 9.89 9.60
N LEU A 22 -6.47 8.59 9.39
CA LEU A 22 -6.38 7.60 10.47
C LEU A 22 -5.19 7.88 11.39
N VAL A 23 -4.00 8.12 10.84
CA VAL A 23 -2.79 8.42 11.61
C VAL A 23 -2.97 9.70 12.44
N GLN A 24 -3.48 10.77 11.83
CA GLN A 24 -3.68 12.04 12.54
C GLN A 24 -4.78 11.96 13.62
N GLY A 25 -5.79 11.11 13.43
CA GLY A 25 -6.83 10.86 14.43
C GLY A 25 -6.30 10.11 15.65
N ASP A 26 -5.41 9.15 15.45
CA ASP A 26 -4.81 8.33 16.51
C ASP A 26 -3.57 9.00 17.15
N HIS A 27 -2.82 9.78 16.36
CA HIS A 27 -1.60 10.49 16.74
C HIS A 27 -1.66 11.98 16.34
N PRO A 28 -2.38 12.85 17.09
CA PRO A 28 -2.54 14.25 16.73
C PRO A 28 -1.25 15.09 16.71
N ASP A 29 -0.18 14.58 17.29
CA ASP A 29 1.17 15.15 17.24
C ASP A 29 1.87 14.95 15.88
N ILE A 30 1.41 13.99 15.07
CA ILE A 30 1.95 13.74 13.74
C ILE A 30 1.24 14.66 12.74
N ARG A 31 2.01 15.62 12.22
CA ARG A 31 1.51 16.53 11.20
C ARG A 31 1.77 15.97 9.81
N ASP A 32 0.81 16.18 8.90
CA ASP A 32 1.03 15.92 7.48
C ASP A 32 2.00 16.98 6.92
N PRO A 33 3.22 16.61 6.50
CA PRO A 33 4.19 17.55 5.97
C PRO A 33 3.85 18.03 4.55
N SER A 34 2.86 17.41 3.90
CA SER A 34 2.40 17.76 2.55
C SER A 34 0.88 17.64 2.44
N PRO A 35 0.10 18.50 3.14
CA PRO A 35 -1.36 18.48 3.09
C PRO A 35 -1.88 18.65 1.66
N SER A 36 -2.87 17.83 1.28
CA SER A 36 -3.46 17.84 -0.07
C SER A 36 -4.85 17.20 -0.01
N GLU A 37 -5.72 17.57 -0.94
CA GLU A 37 -7.04 16.99 -1.18
C GLU A 37 -6.98 15.72 -2.05
N GLU A 38 -5.82 15.38 -2.58
CA GLU A 38 -5.66 14.24 -3.47
C GLU A 38 -5.87 12.91 -2.73
N PRO A 39 -6.56 11.93 -3.36
CA PRO A 39 -6.87 10.65 -2.72
C PRO A 39 -5.64 9.78 -2.46
N TRP A 40 -4.57 10.02 -3.17
CA TRP A 40 -3.34 9.24 -3.08
C TRP A 40 -2.09 10.12 -2.97
N ARG A 41 -1.14 9.65 -2.19
CA ARG A 41 0.21 10.20 -2.11
C ARG A 41 1.24 9.14 -2.40
N VAL A 42 2.37 9.58 -2.94
CA VAL A 42 3.54 8.73 -3.16
C VAL A 42 4.67 9.29 -2.31
N LEU A 43 5.26 8.44 -1.48
CA LEU A 43 6.51 8.72 -0.81
C LEU A 43 7.63 8.00 -1.58
N CYS A 44 8.55 8.79 -2.14
CA CYS A 44 9.69 8.29 -2.90
C CYS A 44 10.99 8.69 -2.22
N GLU A 45 11.89 7.71 -2.07
CA GLU A 45 13.25 7.97 -1.60
C GLU A 45 14.25 7.53 -2.65
N ILE A 46 15.30 8.32 -2.83
CA ILE A 46 16.44 7.98 -3.68
C ILE A 46 17.74 8.10 -2.90
N SER A 47 18.72 7.27 -3.23
CA SER A 47 20.05 7.29 -2.64
C SER A 47 21.09 7.61 -3.71
N MET A 48 21.79 8.73 -3.52
CA MET A 48 22.79 9.23 -4.46
C MET A 48 24.09 9.60 -3.72
N PRO A 49 25.25 9.63 -4.41
CA PRO A 49 26.53 9.95 -3.81
C PRO A 49 26.60 11.36 -3.17
N THR A 50 25.81 12.30 -3.68
CA THR A 50 25.75 13.68 -3.14
C THR A 50 24.32 14.19 -3.11
N ALA A 51 24.03 15.12 -2.20
CA ALA A 51 22.71 15.76 -2.09
C ALA A 51 22.36 16.55 -3.37
N ASP A 52 23.33 17.22 -3.99
CA ASP A 52 23.11 18.00 -5.22
C ASP A 52 22.64 17.11 -6.38
N LEU A 53 23.24 15.92 -6.54
CA LEU A 53 22.83 14.96 -7.54
C LEU A 53 21.42 14.42 -7.23
N ALA A 54 21.12 14.11 -5.96
CA ALA A 54 19.81 13.67 -5.54
C ALA A 54 18.73 14.72 -5.86
N ASN A 55 18.98 15.98 -5.48
CA ASN A 55 18.06 17.07 -5.75
C ASN A 55 17.83 17.28 -7.25
N ALA A 56 18.88 17.29 -8.06
CA ALA A 56 18.77 17.46 -9.50
C ALA A 56 17.91 16.34 -10.16
N VAL A 57 18.10 15.09 -9.73
CA VAL A 57 17.33 13.94 -10.24
C VAL A 57 15.88 14.00 -9.77
N LEU A 58 15.63 14.36 -8.50
CA LEU A 58 14.27 14.51 -7.97
C LEU A 58 13.53 15.64 -8.71
N GLU A 59 14.14 16.82 -8.82
CA GLU A 59 13.55 17.96 -9.52
C GLU A 59 13.23 17.64 -10.97
N ALA A 60 14.15 17.01 -11.71
CA ALA A 60 13.90 16.60 -13.09
C ALA A 60 12.74 15.60 -13.20
N GLY A 61 12.73 14.59 -12.34
CA GLY A 61 11.67 13.56 -12.35
C GLY A 61 10.31 14.07 -11.91
N LEU A 62 10.26 14.99 -10.94
CA LEU A 62 9.02 15.60 -10.47
C LEU A 62 8.48 16.61 -11.48
N THR A 63 9.35 17.44 -12.10
CA THR A 63 8.98 18.36 -13.18
C THR A 63 8.35 17.60 -14.35
N ASP A 64 8.99 16.53 -14.81
CA ASP A 64 8.44 15.67 -15.87
C ASP A 64 7.08 15.07 -15.50
N ALA A 65 6.89 14.68 -14.24
CA ALA A 65 5.63 14.14 -13.75
C ALA A 65 4.51 15.19 -13.70
N VAL A 66 4.82 16.44 -13.31
CA VAL A 66 3.86 17.55 -13.32
C VAL A 66 3.49 17.94 -14.76
N GLU A 67 4.49 18.08 -15.65
CA GLU A 67 4.24 18.41 -17.06
C GLU A 67 3.39 17.37 -17.78
N LYS A 68 3.51 16.08 -17.38
CA LYS A 68 2.69 14.99 -17.89
C LYS A 68 1.36 14.82 -17.15
N HIS A 69 1.03 15.72 -16.24
CA HIS A 69 -0.19 15.65 -15.41
C HIS A 69 -0.35 14.32 -14.64
N LEU A 70 0.76 13.71 -14.24
CA LEU A 70 0.78 12.48 -13.44
C LEU A 70 0.66 12.77 -11.94
N ILE A 71 1.07 13.95 -11.52
CA ILE A 71 0.95 14.47 -10.16
C ILE A 71 0.50 15.94 -10.21
N THR A 72 -0.15 16.39 -9.15
CA THR A 72 -0.66 17.77 -9.01
C THR A 72 0.33 18.65 -8.26
N ASP A 73 1.05 18.08 -7.31
CA ASP A 73 2.05 18.76 -6.48
C ASP A 73 3.15 17.80 -6.02
N ALA A 74 4.27 18.34 -5.57
CA ALA A 74 5.36 17.57 -4.99
C ALA A 74 6.12 18.37 -3.94
N LYS A 75 6.62 17.70 -2.92
CA LYS A 75 7.43 18.30 -1.87
C LYS A 75 8.71 17.49 -1.66
N ILE A 76 9.85 18.17 -1.74
CA ILE A 76 11.16 17.58 -1.49
C ILE A 76 11.58 17.91 -0.05
N ALA A 77 12.01 16.89 0.70
CA ALA A 77 12.61 17.10 2.01
C ALA A 77 13.96 17.80 1.87
N THR A 78 14.13 18.94 2.53
CA THR A 78 15.37 19.73 2.53
C THR A 78 16.22 19.51 3.78
N SER A 79 15.77 18.65 4.69
CA SER A 79 16.50 18.25 5.90
C SER A 79 16.17 16.81 6.30
N GLY A 80 17.07 16.18 7.08
CA GLY A 80 16.82 14.86 7.63
C GLY A 80 15.57 14.80 8.53
N GLN A 81 15.24 15.88 9.23
CA GLN A 81 14.01 15.95 10.03
C GLN A 81 12.76 15.91 9.14
N GLN A 82 12.74 16.66 8.04
CA GLN A 82 11.61 16.62 7.10
C GLN A 82 11.46 15.23 6.44
N ALA A 83 12.57 14.59 6.09
CA ALA A 83 12.53 13.22 5.58
C ALA A 83 11.95 12.25 6.62
N ALA A 84 12.37 12.38 7.88
CA ALA A 84 11.83 11.59 8.99
C ALA A 84 10.33 11.84 9.22
N ASP A 85 9.85 13.09 9.06
CA ASP A 85 8.44 13.43 9.21
C ASP A 85 7.57 12.79 8.11
N PHE A 86 8.06 12.71 6.86
CA PHE A 86 7.39 11.95 5.80
C PHE A 86 7.27 10.47 6.14
N TRP A 87 8.37 9.84 6.57
CA TRP A 87 8.39 8.44 6.95
C TRP A 87 7.53 8.16 8.18
N LYS A 88 7.48 9.06 9.15
CA LYS A 88 6.70 8.90 10.37
C LYS A 88 5.22 8.64 10.09
N ILE A 89 4.62 9.32 9.10
CA ILE A 89 3.25 9.00 8.67
C ILE A 89 3.16 7.56 8.18
N ARG A 90 4.00 7.19 7.20
CA ARG A 90 3.97 5.86 6.57
C ARG A 90 4.16 4.73 7.60
N GLU A 91 5.11 4.88 8.49
CA GLU A 91 5.45 3.88 9.49
C GLU A 91 4.41 3.77 10.61
N THR A 92 3.63 4.83 10.84
CA THR A 92 2.59 4.83 11.88
C THR A 92 1.29 4.17 11.41
N ILE A 93 1.02 4.05 10.09
CA ILE A 93 -0.21 3.46 9.57
C ILE A 93 -0.52 2.07 10.18
N PRO A 94 0.43 1.10 10.26
CA PRO A 94 0.16 -0.21 10.85
C PRO A 94 -0.29 -0.15 12.31
N LEU A 95 0.22 0.82 13.07
CA LEU A 95 -0.15 1.03 14.48
C LEU A 95 -1.53 1.63 14.60
N SER A 96 -1.82 2.67 13.84
CA SER A 96 -3.11 3.38 13.85
C SER A 96 -4.28 2.51 13.39
N LYS A 97 -4.04 1.44 12.63
CA LYS A 97 -5.09 0.46 12.31
C LYS A 97 -5.74 -0.19 13.54
N ARG A 98 -5.11 -0.11 14.71
CA ARG A 98 -5.71 -0.57 15.97
C ARG A 98 -6.93 0.25 16.39
N ALA A 99 -7.13 1.45 15.84
CA ALA A 99 -8.32 2.26 16.05
C ALA A 99 -9.57 1.62 15.41
N TYR A 100 -9.41 0.77 14.42
CA TYR A 100 -10.53 0.01 13.87
C TYR A 100 -10.98 -1.09 14.82
N LYS A 101 -12.29 -1.32 14.87
CA LYS A 101 -12.88 -2.41 15.68
C LYS A 101 -12.40 -3.79 15.23
N THR A 102 -12.28 -3.95 13.92
CA THR A 102 -11.76 -5.17 13.27
C THR A 102 -11.11 -4.77 11.95
N ALA A 103 -10.02 -5.43 11.60
CA ALA A 103 -9.37 -5.30 10.31
C ALA A 103 -8.94 -6.69 9.80
N ILE A 104 -9.35 -7.04 8.59
CA ILE A 104 -8.87 -8.23 7.90
C ILE A 104 -7.75 -7.80 6.96
N ASN A 105 -6.54 -8.21 7.30
CA ASN A 105 -5.32 -7.75 6.65
C ASN A 105 -4.82 -8.78 5.63
N HIS A 106 -4.39 -8.27 4.49
CA HIS A 106 -3.75 -9.05 3.44
C HIS A 106 -2.42 -8.40 3.08
N ASP A 107 -1.41 -9.25 2.91
CA ASP A 107 -0.11 -8.90 2.37
C ASP A 107 0.00 -9.58 1.01
N ILE A 108 -0.20 -8.81 -0.05
CA ILE A 108 -0.32 -9.30 -1.42
C ILE A 108 0.65 -8.54 -2.35
N ALA A 109 0.93 -9.13 -3.50
CA ALA A 109 1.62 -8.41 -4.56
C ALA A 109 0.84 -8.51 -5.86
N VAL A 110 0.83 -7.41 -6.63
CA VAL A 110 0.33 -7.39 -8.01
C VAL A 110 1.32 -6.64 -8.91
N PRO A 111 1.40 -6.95 -10.21
CA PRO A 111 2.22 -6.16 -11.11
C PRO A 111 1.89 -4.67 -10.99
N VAL A 112 2.90 -3.81 -10.87
CA VAL A 112 2.74 -2.36 -10.59
C VAL A 112 1.71 -1.71 -11.52
N SER A 113 1.74 -2.02 -12.82
CA SER A 113 0.80 -1.49 -13.81
C SER A 113 -0.66 -1.95 -13.61
N ARG A 114 -0.88 -2.97 -12.77
CA ARG A 114 -2.21 -3.53 -12.49
C ARG A 114 -2.80 -3.04 -11.17
N ILE A 115 -2.02 -2.32 -10.36
CA ILE A 115 -2.46 -1.84 -9.04
C ILE A 115 -3.77 -1.03 -9.12
N PRO A 116 -3.92 -0.01 -9.99
CA PRO A 116 -5.16 0.76 -10.03
C PRO A 116 -6.38 -0.11 -10.34
N ALA A 117 -6.30 -0.93 -11.38
CA ALA A 117 -7.40 -1.83 -11.77
C ALA A 117 -7.71 -2.88 -10.70
N PHE A 118 -6.70 -3.36 -9.97
CA PHE A 118 -6.88 -4.26 -8.83
C PHE A 118 -7.63 -3.55 -7.70
N LEU A 119 -7.22 -2.34 -7.32
CA LEU A 119 -7.86 -1.58 -6.24
C LEU A 119 -9.34 -1.34 -6.53
N ASP A 120 -9.67 -0.89 -7.74
CA ASP A 120 -11.05 -0.65 -8.17
C ASP A 120 -11.90 -1.92 -8.16
N ALA A 121 -11.40 -3.00 -8.75
CA ALA A 121 -12.13 -4.27 -8.83
C ALA A 121 -12.34 -4.88 -7.43
N CYS A 122 -11.31 -4.87 -6.59
CA CYS A 122 -11.37 -5.41 -5.24
C CYS A 122 -12.34 -4.62 -4.36
N ALA A 123 -12.30 -3.28 -4.43
CA ALA A 123 -13.23 -2.41 -3.71
C ALA A 123 -14.68 -2.65 -4.14
N ALA A 124 -14.93 -2.73 -5.45
CA ALA A 124 -16.27 -2.97 -5.98
C ALA A 124 -16.85 -4.31 -5.51
N ASP A 125 -16.05 -5.38 -5.45
CA ASP A 125 -16.52 -6.69 -5.00
C ASP A 125 -16.68 -6.75 -3.46
N LEU A 126 -15.80 -6.13 -2.70
CA LEU A 126 -15.90 -6.07 -1.24
C LEU A 126 -17.12 -5.25 -0.79
N HIS A 127 -17.39 -4.12 -1.39
CA HIS A 127 -18.54 -3.29 -1.01
C HIS A 127 -19.90 -3.96 -1.29
N LYS A 128 -19.97 -4.99 -2.15
CA LYS A 128 -21.20 -5.80 -2.30
C LYS A 128 -21.52 -6.62 -1.06
N ILE A 129 -20.50 -7.04 -0.30
CA ILE A 129 -20.68 -7.88 0.88
C ILE A 129 -20.50 -7.13 2.19
N VAL A 130 -19.69 -6.08 2.20
CA VAL A 130 -19.39 -5.22 3.36
C VAL A 130 -19.45 -3.74 2.94
N PRO A 131 -20.65 -3.20 2.66
CA PRO A 131 -20.82 -1.88 2.03
C PRO A 131 -20.26 -0.71 2.86
N ASN A 132 -20.16 -0.86 4.17
CA ASN A 132 -19.65 0.16 5.08
C ASN A 132 -18.19 -0.07 5.49
N ALA A 133 -17.52 -1.07 4.91
CA ALA A 133 -16.10 -1.29 5.21
C ALA A 133 -15.25 -0.14 4.70
N GLU A 134 -14.33 0.30 5.53
CA GLU A 134 -13.27 1.20 5.10
C GLU A 134 -12.12 0.35 4.52
N LEU A 135 -11.76 0.62 3.26
CA LEU A 135 -10.69 -0.10 2.57
C LEU A 135 -9.41 0.71 2.67
N LEU A 136 -8.37 0.07 3.21
CA LEU A 136 -7.08 0.68 3.42
C LEU A 136 -6.03 -0.10 2.63
N ALA A 137 -5.44 0.55 1.63
CA ALA A 137 -4.39 -0.04 0.79
C ALA A 137 -3.17 0.87 0.78
N PHE A 138 -2.05 0.42 1.30
CA PHE A 138 -0.78 1.13 1.31
C PHE A 138 0.36 0.12 1.15
N GLY A 139 1.54 0.57 0.78
CA GLY A 139 2.68 -0.34 0.73
C GLY A 139 3.72 0.00 -0.34
N HIS A 140 4.61 -0.96 -0.57
CA HIS A 140 5.81 -0.87 -1.40
C HIS A 140 5.44 -1.03 -2.89
N VAL A 141 4.85 0.04 -3.45
CA VAL A 141 4.35 -0.02 -4.83
C VAL A 141 5.47 -0.18 -5.87
N GLY A 142 6.71 0.11 -5.46
CA GLY A 142 7.88 -0.07 -6.32
C GLY A 142 8.10 -1.52 -6.80
N ASP A 143 7.72 -2.50 -5.99
CA ASP A 143 7.76 -3.94 -6.30
C ASP A 143 6.37 -4.59 -6.39
N GLY A 144 5.31 -3.79 -6.21
CA GLY A 144 3.94 -4.24 -6.32
C GLY A 144 3.34 -4.80 -5.04
N ASN A 145 4.05 -4.74 -3.91
CA ASN A 145 3.53 -5.18 -2.61
C ASN A 145 2.50 -4.18 -2.08
N LEU A 146 1.35 -4.69 -1.64
CA LEU A 146 0.26 -3.94 -1.02
C LEU A 146 -0.18 -4.59 0.28
N HIS A 147 -0.19 -3.80 1.34
CA HIS A 147 -0.91 -4.11 2.58
C HIS A 147 -2.37 -3.67 2.40
N TYR A 148 -3.22 -4.62 2.05
CA TYR A 148 -4.64 -4.37 1.76
C TYR A 148 -5.50 -4.83 2.93
N SER A 149 -6.34 -3.94 3.46
CA SER A 149 -7.18 -4.23 4.62
C SER A 149 -8.63 -3.82 4.37
N ALA A 150 -9.56 -4.69 4.80
CA ALA A 150 -10.96 -4.32 4.98
C ALA A 150 -11.19 -4.07 6.46
N CYS A 151 -11.55 -2.84 6.81
CA CYS A 151 -11.61 -2.35 8.18
C CYS A 151 -13.04 -2.00 8.59
N GLU A 152 -13.38 -2.32 9.82
CA GLU A 152 -14.65 -1.94 10.43
C GLU A 152 -14.45 -0.66 11.23
N PRO A 153 -15.06 0.48 10.83
CA PRO A 153 -14.89 1.75 11.51
C PRO A 153 -15.24 1.66 12.99
N ALA A 154 -14.58 2.48 13.82
CA ALA A 154 -14.93 2.63 15.21
C ALA A 154 -16.40 3.11 15.33
N GLY A 155 -17.13 2.62 16.34
CA GLY A 155 -18.55 2.99 16.56
C GLY A 155 -19.54 2.26 15.65
N THR A 156 -19.12 1.28 14.86
CA THR A 156 -20.05 0.43 14.09
C THR A 156 -20.94 -0.36 15.04
N ASP A 157 -22.25 -0.14 14.98
CA ASP A 157 -23.23 -0.83 15.84
C ASP A 157 -23.33 -2.31 15.53
N THR A 158 -23.31 -2.67 14.26
CA THR A 158 -23.45 -4.06 13.81
C THR A 158 -22.19 -4.51 13.07
N PRO A 159 -21.19 -5.05 13.77
CA PRO A 159 -19.94 -5.48 13.16
C PRO A 159 -20.16 -6.72 12.27
N ILE A 160 -19.74 -6.62 11.01
CA ILE A 160 -19.88 -7.69 10.03
C ILE A 160 -18.55 -8.20 9.48
N ILE A 161 -17.50 -7.40 9.55
CA ILE A 161 -16.17 -7.70 8.97
C ILE A 161 -15.63 -9.02 9.54
N ALA A 162 -15.64 -9.20 10.86
CA ALA A 162 -15.15 -10.42 11.48
C ALA A 162 -15.93 -11.67 11.03
N LYS A 163 -17.25 -11.55 10.88
CA LYS A 163 -18.14 -12.66 10.46
C LYS A 163 -17.93 -13.06 8.99
N ARG A 164 -17.47 -12.12 8.17
CA ARG A 164 -17.22 -12.31 6.74
C ARG A 164 -15.73 -12.43 6.38
N ALA A 165 -14.86 -12.64 7.36
CA ALA A 165 -13.41 -12.67 7.15
C ALA A 165 -12.97 -13.65 6.04
N ALA A 166 -13.56 -14.83 5.99
CA ALA A 166 -13.25 -15.83 4.97
C ALA A 166 -13.71 -15.38 3.57
N GLU A 167 -14.89 -14.77 3.45
CA GLU A 167 -15.40 -14.25 2.18
C GLU A 167 -14.57 -13.07 1.69
N ILE A 168 -14.19 -12.14 2.60
CA ILE A 168 -13.32 -11.00 2.32
C ILE A 168 -11.97 -11.52 1.78
N THR A 169 -11.36 -12.46 2.50
CA THR A 169 -10.08 -13.05 2.08
C THR A 169 -10.18 -13.73 0.72
N ALA A 170 -11.25 -14.49 0.48
CA ALA A 170 -11.47 -15.15 -0.81
C ALA A 170 -11.60 -14.15 -1.97
N ILE A 171 -12.31 -13.04 -1.76
CA ILE A 171 -12.44 -11.97 -2.77
C ILE A 171 -11.07 -11.33 -3.04
N VAL A 172 -10.35 -10.89 -2.00
CA VAL A 172 -9.03 -10.26 -2.16
C VAL A 172 -8.07 -11.18 -2.90
N HIS A 173 -7.98 -12.44 -2.48
CA HIS A 173 -7.08 -13.41 -3.12
C HIS A 173 -7.49 -13.73 -4.56
N LYS A 174 -8.79 -13.91 -4.83
CA LYS A 174 -9.30 -14.13 -6.19
C LYS A 174 -8.96 -12.94 -7.11
N THR A 175 -9.21 -11.73 -6.65
CA THR A 175 -8.93 -10.51 -7.42
C THR A 175 -7.42 -10.33 -7.63
N THR A 176 -6.59 -10.58 -6.60
CA THR A 176 -5.12 -10.57 -6.72
C THR A 176 -4.64 -11.51 -7.83
N MET A 177 -5.11 -12.75 -7.82
CA MET A 177 -4.74 -13.74 -8.84
C MET A 177 -5.23 -13.37 -10.25
N ALA A 178 -6.45 -12.81 -10.36
CA ALA A 178 -7.00 -12.35 -11.64
C ALA A 178 -6.17 -11.22 -12.26
N HIS A 179 -5.45 -10.46 -11.44
CA HIS A 179 -4.52 -9.41 -11.88
C HIS A 179 -3.06 -9.90 -12.00
N GLY A 180 -2.82 -11.23 -11.94
CA GLY A 180 -1.50 -11.82 -12.11
C GLY A 180 -0.60 -11.68 -10.87
N GLY A 181 -1.18 -11.46 -9.70
CA GLY A 181 -0.49 -11.24 -8.46
C GLY A 181 -0.19 -12.49 -7.62
N SER A 182 0.28 -12.27 -6.41
CA SER A 182 0.55 -13.27 -5.37
C SER A 182 -0.22 -12.95 -4.10
N ILE A 183 -0.78 -13.98 -3.46
CA ILE A 183 -1.52 -13.86 -2.20
C ILE A 183 -0.61 -13.71 -0.97
N SER A 184 0.68 -13.72 -1.16
CA SER A 184 1.70 -13.45 -0.14
C SER A 184 2.87 -12.74 -0.77
N ALA A 185 3.29 -11.64 -0.19
CA ALA A 185 4.43 -10.84 -0.61
C ALA A 185 5.60 -10.99 0.38
N GLU A 186 5.58 -10.28 1.50
CA GLU A 186 6.68 -10.24 2.47
C GLU A 186 6.50 -11.21 3.64
N HIS A 187 5.26 -11.40 4.12
CA HIS A 187 4.99 -12.11 5.37
C HIS A 187 5.02 -13.64 5.23
N GLY A 188 5.23 -14.14 4.00
CA GLY A 188 5.20 -15.56 3.70
C GLY A 188 3.80 -16.17 3.75
N VAL A 189 3.71 -17.43 3.36
CA VAL A 189 2.43 -18.17 3.26
C VAL A 189 1.93 -18.59 4.65
N GLY A 190 2.82 -18.98 5.54
CA GLY A 190 2.50 -19.49 6.86
C GLY A 190 1.57 -20.72 6.81
N ARG A 191 1.01 -21.09 7.97
CA ARG A 191 0.10 -22.24 8.08
C ARG A 191 -1.28 -21.96 7.48
N LEU A 192 -1.75 -20.72 7.57
CA LEU A 192 -3.12 -20.35 7.17
C LEU A 192 -3.36 -20.36 5.67
N LYS A 193 -2.31 -20.07 4.87
CA LYS A 193 -2.41 -20.01 3.39
C LYS A 193 -1.88 -21.28 2.70
N ARG A 194 -1.44 -22.30 3.47
CA ARG A 194 -0.79 -23.49 2.92
C ARG A 194 -1.70 -24.26 1.95
N ASP A 195 -2.92 -24.54 2.38
CA ASP A 195 -3.86 -25.34 1.58
C ASP A 195 -4.30 -24.57 0.31
N GLU A 196 -4.36 -23.25 0.39
CA GLU A 196 -4.64 -22.40 -0.76
C GLU A 196 -3.46 -22.36 -1.74
N LEU A 197 -2.23 -22.36 -1.22
CA LEU A 197 -1.01 -22.43 -2.05
C LEU A 197 -0.95 -23.76 -2.82
N ASP A 198 -1.26 -24.88 -2.16
CA ASP A 198 -1.30 -26.23 -2.78
C ASP A 198 -2.30 -26.30 -3.94
N GLN A 199 -3.43 -25.60 -3.83
CA GLN A 199 -4.42 -25.54 -4.90
C GLN A 199 -4.01 -24.63 -6.07
N ARG A 200 -3.14 -23.64 -5.82
CA ARG A 200 -2.81 -22.57 -6.77
C ARG A 200 -1.46 -22.73 -7.47
N ARG A 201 -0.57 -23.57 -6.96
CA ARG A 201 0.78 -23.79 -7.50
C ARG A 201 0.97 -25.20 -8.02
N SER A 202 1.78 -25.34 -9.06
CA SER A 202 2.15 -26.67 -9.55
C SER A 202 3.01 -27.40 -8.50
N ARG A 203 2.91 -28.73 -8.46
CA ARG A 203 3.76 -29.56 -7.57
C ARG A 203 5.25 -29.31 -7.80
N ALA A 204 5.66 -29.03 -9.05
CA ALA A 204 7.04 -28.70 -9.40
C ALA A 204 7.48 -27.39 -8.73
N ALA A 205 6.65 -26.34 -8.76
CA ALA A 205 6.94 -25.08 -8.10
C ALA A 205 7.03 -25.24 -6.56
N LEU A 206 6.16 -26.07 -5.96
CA LEU A 206 6.20 -26.34 -4.51
C LEU A 206 7.42 -27.17 -4.12
N SER A 207 7.88 -28.09 -4.96
CA SER A 207 9.06 -28.91 -4.66
C SER A 207 10.36 -28.11 -4.66
N LEU A 208 10.45 -27.01 -5.41
CA LEU A 208 11.61 -26.13 -5.43
C LEU A 208 11.82 -25.34 -4.13
N ILE A 209 10.78 -25.25 -3.30
CA ILE A 209 10.83 -24.55 -1.99
C ILE A 209 11.51 -25.44 -0.92
N HIS A 210 11.67 -26.73 -1.18
CA HIS A 210 12.20 -27.71 -0.25
C HIS A 210 13.65 -28.19 -0.55
N ILE A 211 14.35 -27.47 -1.44
CA ILE A 211 15.76 -27.79 -1.78
C ILE A 211 16.72 -27.08 -0.83
#